data_40a4516dda1492c0c291f1aea35730bc
#
_entry.id   40a4516dda1492c0c291f1aea35730bc
#
_cell.length_a   1.000
_cell.length_b   1.000
_cell.length_c   1.000
_cell.angle_alpha   90.00
_cell.angle_beta   90.00
_cell.angle_gamma   90.00
#
_symmetry.space_group_name_H-M   'P 1'
#
loop_
_entity.id
_entity.type
_entity.pdbx_description
1 polymer ?
#
loop_
_entity_poly.entity_id
_entity_poly.type
_entity_poly.pdbx_seq_one_letter_code
_entity_poly.pdbx_strand_id
1 'polypeptide(L)'
;MIKKKMTKDSLSLTLTPNNSSTYYQNLIFFGFLSVLCLTFAIGFFVLGATMILPFAGLEIIILFIILKLNRDWLNQSENIYLDKLYVKFKKGKNDLTFDRFLSKFSVVDHKTKKKIFITTNKKKIEIGAFLNEEEIEELIVLLKNKVHDLNFI
;
A
#
# COMPACT_ATOMS: atom_id res chain seq x y z
N MET A 1 0.60 6.83 4.79
CA MET A 1 -0.21 7.94 5.36
C MET A 1 -1.42 7.39 6.10
N ILE A 2 -1.62 7.83 7.34
CA ILE A 2 -2.71 7.36 8.21
C ILE A 2 -3.75 8.45 8.34
N LYS A 3 -5.00 8.17 7.96
CA LYS A 3 -6.16 9.03 8.25
C LYS A 3 -6.94 8.41 9.39
N LYS A 4 -7.16 9.17 10.47
CA LYS A 4 -7.85 8.72 11.67
C LYS A 4 -9.15 9.49 11.89
N LYS A 5 -10.21 8.76 12.22
CA LYS A 5 -11.48 9.32 12.72
C LYS A 5 -11.79 8.62 14.04
N MET A 6 -11.67 9.35 15.13
CA MET A 6 -11.93 8.83 16.47
C MET A 6 -13.30 9.30 16.94
N THR A 7 -14.05 8.38 17.49
CA THR A 7 -15.29 8.64 18.22
C THR A 7 -15.12 8.05 19.62
N LYS A 8 -15.97 8.44 20.58
CA LYS A 8 -15.89 7.93 21.95
C LYS A 8 -15.87 6.41 22.02
N ASP A 9 -16.67 5.74 21.21
CA ASP A 9 -16.88 4.29 21.23
C ASP A 9 -16.23 3.55 20.05
N SER A 10 -15.65 4.25 19.06
CA SER A 10 -15.08 3.62 17.87
C SER A 10 -13.85 4.34 17.33
N LEU A 11 -13.02 3.62 16.60
CA LEU A 11 -11.88 4.12 15.87
C LEU A 11 -11.95 3.65 14.42
N SER A 12 -11.94 4.57 13.47
CA SER A 12 -11.80 4.28 12.05
C SER A 12 -10.46 4.78 11.55
N LEU A 13 -9.67 3.87 11.02
CA LEU A 13 -8.37 4.14 10.43
C LEU A 13 -8.40 3.80 8.95
N THR A 14 -7.96 4.73 8.12
CA THR A 14 -7.72 4.49 6.70
C THR A 14 -6.22 4.60 6.45
N LEU A 15 -5.61 3.50 6.09
CA LEU A 15 -4.19 3.39 5.78
C LEU A 15 -4.03 3.40 4.27
N THR A 16 -3.19 4.29 3.76
CA THR A 16 -2.84 4.38 2.34
C THR A 16 -1.32 4.44 2.18
N PRO A 17 -0.78 3.90 1.08
CA PRO A 17 0.65 4.05 0.78
C PRO A 17 1.05 5.52 0.77
N ASN A 18 2.27 5.80 1.22
CA ASN A 18 2.83 7.14 1.11
C ASN A 18 3.19 7.40 -0.35
N ASN A 19 2.63 8.45 -0.91
CA ASN A 19 2.71 8.77 -2.32
C ASN A 19 3.52 10.04 -2.51
N SER A 20 4.79 9.92 -2.91
CA SER A 20 5.68 11.06 -3.16
C SER A 20 5.44 11.69 -4.54
N SER A 21 4.82 10.97 -5.48
CA SER A 21 4.49 11.51 -6.79
C SER A 21 3.08 11.12 -7.23
N THR A 22 2.41 12.02 -7.95
CA THR A 22 1.08 11.75 -8.49
C THR A 22 1.16 10.81 -9.70
N TYR A 23 0.09 10.06 -9.96
CA TYR A 23 -0.01 9.22 -11.16
C TYR A 23 0.28 10.01 -12.46
N TYR A 24 -0.18 11.24 -12.52
CA TYR A 24 0.03 12.11 -13.68
C TYR A 24 1.50 12.49 -13.89
N GLN A 25 2.23 12.79 -12.80
CA GLN A 25 3.68 13.04 -12.88
C GLN A 25 4.45 11.80 -13.35
N ASN A 26 4.08 10.63 -12.85
CA ASN A 26 4.67 9.36 -13.32
C ASN A 26 4.36 9.11 -14.80
N LEU A 27 3.12 9.37 -15.24
CA LEU A 27 2.73 9.22 -16.64
C LEU A 27 3.51 10.14 -17.57
N ILE A 28 3.70 11.41 -17.19
CA ILE A 28 4.50 12.37 -17.96
C ILE A 28 5.96 11.91 -18.03
N PHE A 29 6.54 11.50 -16.89
CA PHE A 29 7.93 11.07 -16.85
C PHE A 29 8.18 9.83 -17.74
N PHE A 30 7.37 8.79 -17.57
CA PHE A 30 7.51 7.57 -18.38
C PHE A 30 7.14 7.78 -19.83
N GLY A 31 6.15 8.66 -20.13
CA GLY A 31 5.80 9.05 -21.49
C GLY A 31 6.95 9.77 -22.19
N PHE A 32 7.58 10.74 -21.51
CA PHE A 32 8.76 11.43 -22.05
C PHE A 32 9.92 10.48 -22.30
N LEU A 33 10.21 9.60 -21.36
CA LEU A 33 11.25 8.57 -21.50
C LEU A 33 10.98 7.67 -22.71
N SER A 34 9.73 7.22 -22.89
CA SER A 34 9.34 6.38 -24.02
C SER A 34 9.53 7.09 -25.37
N VAL A 35 9.18 8.36 -25.48
CA VAL A 35 9.38 9.17 -26.70
C VAL A 35 10.87 9.31 -27.02
N LEU A 36 11.68 9.54 -25.99
CA LEU A 36 13.14 9.67 -26.13
C LEU A 36 13.77 8.35 -26.62
N CYS A 37 13.40 7.23 -26.02
CA CYS A 37 13.86 5.90 -26.45
C CYS A 37 13.48 5.59 -27.90
N LEU A 38 12.22 5.90 -28.30
CA LEU A 38 11.76 5.72 -29.69
C LEU A 38 12.53 6.59 -30.68
N THR A 39 12.81 7.84 -30.33
CA THR A 39 13.56 8.77 -31.19
C THR A 39 14.95 8.21 -31.49
N PHE A 40 15.64 7.71 -30.47
CA PHE A 40 16.96 7.07 -30.66
C PHE A 40 16.83 5.77 -31.46
N ALA A 41 15.84 4.93 -31.17
CA ALA A 41 15.66 3.67 -31.88
C ALA A 41 15.41 3.87 -33.37
N ILE A 42 14.60 4.86 -33.73
CA ILE A 42 14.33 5.22 -35.14
C ILE A 42 15.59 5.76 -35.81
N GLY A 43 16.36 6.64 -35.13
CA GLY A 43 17.61 7.16 -35.64
C GLY A 43 18.62 6.05 -35.99
N PHE A 44 18.84 5.13 -35.08
CA PHE A 44 19.73 3.99 -35.30
C PHE A 44 19.19 2.99 -36.35
N PHE A 45 17.89 2.82 -36.40
CA PHE A 45 17.26 1.99 -37.44
C PHE A 45 17.57 2.51 -38.85
N VAL A 46 17.47 3.82 -39.06
CA VAL A 46 17.81 4.47 -40.35
C VAL A 46 19.29 4.28 -40.70
N LEU A 47 20.17 4.20 -39.69
CA LEU A 47 21.61 3.91 -39.88
C LEU A 47 21.92 2.41 -40.11
N GLY A 48 20.89 1.56 -40.21
CA GLY A 48 21.02 0.13 -40.49
C GLY A 48 21.02 -0.80 -39.28
N ALA A 49 20.88 -0.28 -38.07
CA ALA A 49 20.83 -1.08 -36.84
C ALA A 49 19.40 -1.61 -36.60
N THR A 50 18.96 -2.55 -37.42
CA THR A 50 17.55 -3.05 -37.44
C THR A 50 17.11 -3.71 -36.13
N MET A 51 18.04 -4.33 -35.40
CA MET A 51 17.74 -5.03 -34.13
C MET A 51 17.39 -4.10 -32.96
N ILE A 52 17.66 -2.80 -33.09
CA ILE A 52 17.35 -1.83 -32.04
C ILE A 52 15.84 -1.62 -31.86
N LEU A 53 15.07 -1.73 -32.94
CA LEU A 53 13.62 -1.48 -32.93
C LEU A 53 12.83 -2.50 -32.08
N PRO A 54 13.08 -3.82 -32.18
CA PRO A 54 12.48 -4.82 -31.29
C PRO A 54 12.83 -4.58 -29.80
N PHE A 55 14.07 -4.19 -29.50
CA PHE A 55 14.48 -3.89 -28.12
C PHE A 55 13.78 -2.65 -27.56
N ALA A 56 13.67 -1.57 -28.32
CA ALA A 56 12.94 -0.38 -27.94
C ALA A 56 11.44 -0.67 -27.70
N GLY A 57 10.84 -1.51 -28.53
CA GLY A 57 9.47 -1.97 -28.35
C GLY A 57 9.27 -2.75 -27.04
N LEU A 58 10.20 -3.66 -26.72
CA LEU A 58 10.19 -4.42 -25.49
C LEU A 58 10.37 -3.51 -24.25
N GLU A 59 11.27 -2.54 -24.32
CA GLU A 59 11.49 -1.56 -23.26
C GLU A 59 10.21 -0.77 -22.95
N ILE A 60 9.51 -0.29 -23.96
CA ILE A 60 8.25 0.43 -23.80
C ILE A 60 7.19 -0.46 -23.13
N ILE A 61 7.07 -1.72 -23.54
CA ILE A 61 6.14 -2.67 -22.91
C ILE A 61 6.45 -2.83 -21.42
N ILE A 62 7.73 -2.97 -21.05
CA ILE A 62 8.17 -3.08 -19.67
C ILE A 62 7.82 -1.80 -18.88
N LEU A 63 8.04 -0.61 -19.47
CA LEU A 63 7.68 0.66 -18.83
C LEU A 63 6.18 0.75 -18.54
N PHE A 64 5.32 0.33 -19.48
CA PHE A 64 3.87 0.28 -19.26
C PHE A 64 3.47 -0.71 -18.16
N ILE A 65 4.12 -1.88 -18.10
CA ILE A 65 3.87 -2.87 -17.04
C ILE A 65 4.23 -2.28 -15.67
N ILE A 66 5.41 -1.65 -15.54
CA ILE A 66 5.85 -1.02 -14.31
C ILE A 66 4.89 0.10 -13.90
N LEU A 67 4.45 0.94 -14.84
CA LEU A 67 3.51 2.03 -14.57
C LEU A 67 2.17 1.50 -14.06
N LYS A 68 1.68 0.40 -14.64
CA LYS A 68 0.45 -0.28 -14.18
C LYS A 68 0.62 -0.85 -12.77
N LEU A 69 1.71 -1.58 -12.52
CA LEU A 69 1.99 -2.16 -11.20
C LEU A 69 2.11 -1.08 -10.12
N ASN A 70 2.80 0.03 -10.42
CA ASN A 70 2.93 1.16 -9.52
C ASN A 70 1.57 1.78 -9.20
N ARG A 71 0.71 1.98 -10.22
CA ARG A 71 -0.66 2.46 -10.03
C ARG A 71 -1.49 1.54 -9.13
N ASP A 72 -1.44 0.24 -9.40
CA ASP A 72 -2.21 -0.74 -8.62
C ASP A 72 -1.73 -0.79 -7.16
N TRP A 73 -0.43 -0.64 -6.94
CA TRP A 73 0.16 -0.54 -5.59
C TRP A 73 -0.28 0.74 -4.87
N LEU A 74 -0.27 1.90 -5.54
CA LEU A 74 -0.66 3.19 -4.97
C LEU A 74 -2.15 3.27 -4.61
N ASN A 75 -2.98 2.54 -5.33
CA ASN A 75 -4.42 2.48 -5.08
C ASN A 75 -4.80 1.53 -3.94
N GLN A 76 -3.83 0.84 -3.33
CA GLN A 76 -4.13 0.01 -2.16
C GLN A 76 -4.56 0.88 -0.99
N SER A 77 -5.64 0.47 -0.35
CA SER A 77 -6.13 1.08 0.89
C SER A 77 -6.57 -0.01 1.85
N GLU A 78 -6.22 0.15 3.11
CA GLU A 78 -6.68 -0.71 4.19
C GLU A 78 -7.51 0.14 5.14
N ASN A 79 -8.72 -0.31 5.42
CA ASN A 79 -9.61 0.34 6.38
C ASN A 79 -9.78 -0.58 7.58
N ILE A 80 -9.48 -0.04 8.75
CA ILE A 80 -9.64 -0.72 10.04
C ILE A 80 -10.71 0.03 10.81
N TYR A 81 -11.76 -0.66 11.19
CA TYR A 81 -12.79 -0.13 12.05
C TYR A 81 -12.82 -0.96 13.34
N LEU A 82 -12.54 -0.30 14.45
CA LEU A 82 -12.53 -0.88 15.79
C LEU A 82 -13.70 -0.33 16.59
N ASP A 83 -14.57 -1.22 17.04
CA ASP A 83 -15.72 -0.92 17.90
C ASP A 83 -15.64 -1.75 19.19
N LYS A 84 -16.57 -1.53 20.12
CA LYS A 84 -16.70 -2.30 21.38
C LYS A 84 -16.89 -3.79 21.16
N LEU A 85 -17.63 -4.17 20.11
CA LEU A 85 -18.02 -5.56 19.85
C LEU A 85 -17.25 -6.23 18.71
N TYR A 86 -16.79 -5.47 17.71
CA TYR A 86 -16.18 -6.06 16.52
C TYR A 86 -15.04 -5.23 15.96
N VAL A 87 -14.19 -5.91 15.22
CA VAL A 87 -13.11 -5.32 14.39
C VAL A 87 -13.41 -5.64 12.94
N LYS A 88 -13.58 -4.61 12.11
CA LYS A 88 -13.66 -4.78 10.66
C LYS A 88 -12.34 -4.41 10.03
N PHE A 89 -11.86 -5.28 9.16
CA PHE A 89 -10.69 -5.05 8.34
C PHE A 89 -11.06 -5.20 6.87
N LYS A 90 -10.92 -4.12 6.11
CA LYS A 90 -11.19 -4.11 4.69
C LYS A 90 -9.93 -3.78 3.90
N LYS A 91 -9.56 -4.68 3.00
CA LYS A 91 -8.44 -4.51 2.06
C LYS A 91 -8.91 -4.85 0.65
N GLY A 92 -9.06 -3.82 -0.19
CA GLY A 92 -9.59 -3.98 -1.54
C GLY A 92 -11.00 -4.58 -1.53
N LYS A 93 -11.16 -5.77 -2.13
CA LYS A 93 -12.45 -6.51 -2.16
C LYS A 93 -12.68 -7.40 -0.93
N ASN A 94 -11.67 -7.61 -0.12
CA ASN A 94 -11.77 -8.46 1.07
C ASN A 94 -12.29 -7.62 2.24
N ASP A 95 -13.46 -7.98 2.73
CA ASP A 95 -14.09 -7.40 3.93
C ASP A 95 -14.18 -8.50 4.99
N LEU A 96 -13.46 -8.34 6.10
CA LEU A 96 -13.37 -9.30 7.16
C LEU A 96 -13.84 -8.65 8.46
N THR A 97 -14.81 -9.29 9.10
CA THR A 97 -15.31 -8.86 10.41
C THR A 97 -14.94 -9.92 11.45
N PHE A 98 -14.38 -9.49 12.55
CA PHE A 98 -13.96 -10.35 13.65
C PHE A 98 -14.61 -9.87 14.94
N ASP A 99 -14.90 -10.83 15.83
CA ASP A 99 -15.25 -10.49 17.20
C ASP A 99 -14.02 -9.87 17.88
N ARG A 100 -14.22 -8.76 18.57
CA ARG A 100 -13.14 -8.03 19.21
C ARG A 100 -12.44 -8.84 20.29
N PHE A 101 -13.19 -9.61 21.08
CA PHE A 101 -12.64 -10.40 22.20
C PHE A 101 -11.80 -11.58 21.72
N LEU A 102 -12.08 -12.07 20.50
CA LEU A 102 -11.33 -13.14 19.84
C LEU A 102 -10.18 -12.63 18.97
N SER A 103 -10.02 -11.31 18.84
CA SER A 103 -9.02 -10.66 17.99
C SER A 103 -7.94 -10.01 18.84
N LYS A 104 -6.69 -10.32 18.55
CA LYS A 104 -5.52 -9.71 19.21
C LYS A 104 -4.67 -8.97 18.19
N PHE A 105 -4.30 -7.73 18.53
CA PHE A 105 -3.26 -7.03 17.79
C PHE A 105 -1.90 -7.48 18.34
N SER A 106 -1.07 -8.04 17.49
CA SER A 106 0.28 -8.46 17.84
C SER A 106 1.31 -7.69 17.01
N VAL A 107 2.33 -7.18 17.69
CA VAL A 107 3.48 -6.55 17.05
C VAL A 107 4.61 -7.56 17.06
N VAL A 108 5.20 -7.79 15.90
CA VAL A 108 6.35 -8.68 15.72
C VAL A 108 7.52 -7.82 15.26
N ASP A 109 8.61 -7.84 16.04
CA ASP A 109 9.85 -7.21 15.64
C ASP A 109 10.57 -8.08 14.61
N HIS A 110 10.73 -7.56 13.43
CA HIS A 110 11.60 -8.15 12.41
C HIS A 110 12.88 -7.31 12.32
N LYS A 111 14.01 -7.92 12.00
CA LYS A 111 15.35 -7.31 12.01
C LYS A 111 15.44 -5.90 11.40
N THR A 112 14.54 -5.54 10.49
CA THR A 112 14.54 -4.26 9.77
C THR A 112 13.28 -3.45 9.95
N LYS A 113 12.16 -4.02 10.46
CA LYS A 113 10.89 -3.32 10.53
C LYS A 113 9.92 -4.01 11.47
N LYS A 114 9.20 -3.24 12.31
CA LYS A 114 8.09 -3.75 13.10
C LYS A 114 6.90 -4.08 12.20
N LYS A 115 6.23 -5.18 12.46
CA LYS A 115 5.04 -5.62 11.72
C LYS A 115 3.86 -5.76 12.67
N ILE A 116 2.70 -5.30 12.23
CA ILE A 116 1.46 -5.39 13.01
C ILE A 116 0.57 -6.44 12.39
N PHE A 117 0.02 -7.31 13.23
CA PHE A 117 -0.91 -8.35 12.79
C PHE A 117 -2.19 -8.29 13.60
N ILE A 118 -3.32 -8.51 12.94
CA ILE A 118 -4.55 -8.96 13.59
C ILE A 118 -4.52 -10.47 13.62
N THR A 119 -4.47 -11.04 14.82
CA THR A 119 -4.49 -12.47 15.01
C THR A 119 -5.85 -12.88 15.58
N THR A 120 -6.51 -13.80 14.90
CA THR A 120 -7.75 -14.45 15.32
C THR A 120 -7.51 -15.95 15.35
N ASN A 121 -8.36 -16.74 16.03
CA ASN A 121 -8.19 -18.20 16.15
C ASN A 121 -7.92 -18.92 14.82
N LYS A 122 -8.33 -18.36 13.69
CA LYS A 122 -8.22 -19.00 12.36
C LYS A 122 -7.32 -18.26 11.35
N LYS A 123 -6.96 -17.00 11.61
CA LYS A 123 -6.25 -16.18 10.63
C LYS A 123 -5.30 -15.18 11.31
N LYS A 124 -4.16 -14.97 10.67
CA LYS A 124 -3.20 -13.91 11.00
C LYS A 124 -3.07 -13.02 9.79
N ILE A 125 -3.40 -11.73 9.93
CA ILE A 125 -3.46 -10.74 8.85
C ILE A 125 -2.50 -9.63 9.17
N GLU A 126 -1.57 -9.34 8.27
CA GLU A 126 -0.64 -8.21 8.37
C GLU A 126 -1.36 -6.91 7.99
N ILE A 127 -1.18 -5.89 8.82
CA ILE A 127 -1.76 -4.55 8.65
C ILE A 127 -0.65 -3.58 8.29
N GLY A 128 -0.93 -2.68 7.33
CA GLY A 128 -0.04 -1.57 7.02
C GLY A 128 1.32 -2.01 6.47
N ALA A 129 1.38 -3.10 5.70
CA ALA A 129 2.64 -3.60 5.13
C ALA A 129 3.39 -2.55 4.30
N PHE A 130 2.69 -1.55 3.77
CA PHE A 130 3.21 -0.45 2.96
C PHE A 130 3.57 0.81 3.77
N LEU A 131 3.31 0.84 5.09
CA LEU A 131 3.66 1.98 5.96
C LEU A 131 5.17 1.99 6.24
N ASN A 132 5.72 3.17 6.47
CA ASN A 132 7.09 3.33 6.95
C ASN A 132 7.19 3.06 8.47
N GLU A 133 8.40 3.10 9.05
CA GLU A 133 8.61 2.79 10.47
C GLU A 133 7.90 3.78 11.39
N GLU A 134 7.97 5.08 11.10
CA GLU A 134 7.33 6.12 11.89
C GLU A 134 5.80 5.97 11.89
N GLU A 135 5.22 5.69 10.72
CA GLU A 135 3.79 5.44 10.57
C GLU A 135 3.35 4.16 11.29
N ILE A 136 4.19 3.13 11.32
CA ILE A 136 3.91 1.90 12.06
C ILE A 136 3.91 2.17 13.56
N GLU A 137 4.86 2.96 14.07
CA GLU A 137 4.89 3.34 15.49
C GLU A 137 3.67 4.18 15.86
N GLU A 138 3.29 5.16 15.04
CA GLU A 138 2.04 5.92 15.23
C GLU A 138 0.83 4.99 15.29
N LEU A 139 0.75 4.03 14.36
CA LEU A 139 -0.36 3.07 14.31
C LEU A 139 -0.41 2.18 15.56
N ILE A 140 0.74 1.71 16.05
CA ILE A 140 0.84 0.92 17.29
C ILE A 140 0.29 1.70 18.47
N VAL A 141 0.71 2.95 18.64
CA VAL A 141 0.26 3.82 19.73
C VAL A 141 -1.24 4.07 19.66
N LEU A 142 -1.77 4.37 18.47
CA LEU A 142 -3.21 4.60 18.25
C LEU A 142 -4.04 3.36 18.59
N LEU A 143 -3.64 2.19 18.11
CA LEU A 143 -4.34 0.94 18.39
C LEU A 143 -4.26 0.56 19.87
N LYS A 144 -3.10 0.69 20.49
CA LYS A 144 -2.89 0.38 21.93
C LYS A 144 -3.76 1.26 22.82
N ASN A 145 -3.75 2.56 22.59
CA ASN A 145 -4.54 3.50 23.37
C ASN A 145 -6.04 3.22 23.23
N LYS A 146 -6.51 3.00 21.99
CA LYS A 146 -7.94 2.76 21.76
C LYS A 146 -8.41 1.42 22.32
N VAL A 147 -7.61 0.36 22.19
CA VAL A 147 -7.93 -0.95 22.80
C VAL A 147 -7.98 -0.83 24.31
N HIS A 148 -7.06 -0.07 24.91
CA HIS A 148 -7.08 0.21 26.35
C HIS A 148 -8.35 0.95 26.75
N ASP A 149 -8.68 2.07 26.08
CA ASP A 149 -9.88 2.86 26.37
C ASP A 149 -11.16 2.04 26.30
N LEU A 150 -11.27 1.18 25.29
CA LEU A 150 -12.45 0.35 25.10
C LEU A 150 -12.56 -0.82 26.08
N ASN A 151 -11.48 -1.19 26.77
CA ASN A 151 -11.48 -2.26 27.77
C ASN A 151 -11.89 -1.76 29.17
N PHE A 152 -11.84 -0.44 29.40
CA PHE A 152 -12.13 0.18 30.71
C PHE A 152 -13.48 0.91 30.76
N ILE A 153 -14.33 0.77 29.73
CA ILE A 153 -15.71 1.24 29.69
C ILE A 153 -16.64 0.01 29.71
#